data_847f2da9b167bff0f0bf3ab45ffe195f
#
_entry.id   847f2da9b167bff0f0bf3ab45ffe195f
#
_cell.length_a   1.000
_cell.length_b   1.000
_cell.length_c   1.000
_cell.angle_alpha   90.00
_cell.angle_beta   90.00
_cell.angle_gamma   90.00
#
_symmetry.space_group_name_H-M   'P 1'
#
loop_
_entity.id
_entity.type
_entity.pdbx_description
1 polymer ?
#
loop_
_entity_poly.entity_id
_entity_poly.type
_entity_poly.pdbx_seq_one_letter_code
_entity_poly.pdbx_strand_id
1 'polypeptide(L)'
;MEIKEILKSNDYSKKKALFSFSNEQEKIVLLKFNLWARHCFGKYFTSNDAPFHNDIDKNNLRAYRGEIKSFTDIAFRDGAKTARTKLFVAFCIANDLNHFRRYFKVLAEDGTNSKQIVTDVYNMLIQSEVRKISPEIFRKTNTKREETMSSFTTATGIKLIADTVGVDQRGALQEEARPDFIWFEDFENRKSLRSAVKTIAIWDNMEEARTGLSKDGACIYTCNYISEAGNVHKLVNKEDDRNIVLITPIIKDGVVAWDRYTVDDVERMKKEDDDFEGERLCEPSAGKDIYFDRQTLDKMDARQPIKVSAEFKIFYKFNPSHRYGSGHDVAGGVGLDSSASVFIDFSTVPARVVGTFANNLIKPETFGDEVFREQEIFGGCISAVENNYGTEAILKLKQLDANLYTWKKKDTEIRDKIETEYGWNTNQLTKPKMMSALLKALEDGLLELCDKGLIAEAKSYTRNDLLEFVRDPRLTTRHFDLLIACAIAWQMKDFAKVMKKIVYKQPEVKMTSEFYGGGAEKDDDFINKVFNECK
;
A
#
# COMPACT_ATOMS: atom_id res chain seq x y z
N MET A 1 53.63 -0.67 -13.74
CA MET A 1 52.86 -1.36 -14.80
C MET A 1 51.52 -0.66 -14.92
N GLU A 2 51.17 -0.15 -16.09
CA GLU A 2 49.92 0.58 -16.26
C GLU A 2 48.71 -0.38 -16.12
N ILE A 3 47.60 0.11 -15.58
CA ILE A 3 46.36 -0.65 -15.42
C ILE A 3 45.96 -1.33 -16.75
N LYS A 4 46.14 -0.63 -17.88
CA LYS A 4 45.85 -1.17 -19.23
C LYS A 4 46.66 -2.43 -19.57
N GLU A 5 47.89 -2.51 -19.12
CA GLU A 5 48.76 -3.69 -19.32
C GLU A 5 48.29 -4.87 -18.48
N ILE A 6 47.88 -4.64 -17.21
CA ILE A 6 47.31 -5.68 -16.36
C ILE A 6 46.03 -6.25 -16.98
N LEU A 7 45.14 -5.38 -17.47
CA LEU A 7 43.87 -5.81 -18.07
C LEU A 7 44.08 -6.64 -19.35
N LYS A 8 45.10 -6.35 -20.15
CA LYS A 8 45.45 -7.09 -21.37
C LYS A 8 46.25 -8.37 -21.10
N SER A 9 46.89 -8.49 -19.94
CA SER A 9 47.72 -9.65 -19.61
C SER A 9 46.87 -10.89 -19.31
N ASN A 10 47.53 -12.07 -19.40
CA ASN A 10 46.98 -13.32 -18.91
C ASN A 10 47.32 -13.59 -17.45
N ASP A 11 47.83 -12.57 -16.73
CA ASP A 11 48.17 -12.67 -15.29
C ASP A 11 46.92 -12.42 -14.44
N TYR A 12 46.18 -13.49 -14.20
CA TYR A 12 44.92 -13.42 -13.42
C TYR A 12 45.17 -13.10 -11.93
N SER A 13 46.36 -13.36 -11.39
CA SER A 13 46.74 -12.96 -10.02
C SER A 13 46.80 -11.45 -9.89
N LYS A 14 47.36 -10.75 -10.89
CA LYS A 14 47.39 -9.30 -10.91
C LYS A 14 46.00 -8.69 -11.15
N LYS A 15 45.18 -9.30 -12.01
CA LYS A 15 43.79 -8.88 -12.17
C LYS A 15 42.98 -9.04 -10.89
N LYS A 16 43.18 -10.16 -10.15
CA LYS A 16 42.54 -10.36 -8.85
C LYS A 16 42.96 -9.28 -7.85
N ALA A 17 44.25 -8.97 -7.75
CA ALA A 17 44.77 -7.90 -6.87
C ALA A 17 44.21 -6.51 -7.28
N LEU A 18 44.06 -6.25 -8.59
CA LEU A 18 43.48 -5.01 -9.09
C LEU A 18 42.02 -4.83 -8.69
N PHE A 19 41.20 -5.88 -8.80
CA PHE A 19 39.76 -5.79 -8.58
C PHE A 19 39.32 -6.07 -7.14
N SER A 20 40.11 -6.84 -6.38
CA SER A 20 39.77 -7.10 -4.99
C SER A 20 39.75 -5.82 -4.14
N PHE A 21 38.80 -5.78 -3.22
CA PHE A 21 38.61 -4.66 -2.31
C PHE A 21 38.32 -5.13 -0.88
N SER A 22 38.48 -4.23 0.06
CA SER A 22 38.11 -4.39 1.46
C SER A 22 37.58 -3.03 1.98
N ASN A 23 38.22 -2.46 2.99
CA ASN A 23 37.81 -1.20 3.62
C ASN A 23 38.44 0.05 2.96
N GLU A 24 38.77 -0.01 1.65
CA GLU A 24 39.33 1.16 0.97
C GLU A 24 38.27 2.30 0.83
N GLN A 25 38.80 3.49 0.48
CA GLN A 25 37.93 4.65 0.23
C GLN A 25 36.89 4.35 -0.89
N GLU A 26 35.69 4.89 -0.76
CA GLU A 26 34.56 4.74 -1.69
C GLU A 26 35.00 4.90 -3.15
N LYS A 27 35.68 6.00 -3.47
CA LYS A 27 36.14 6.30 -4.85
C LYS A 27 37.01 5.18 -5.46
N ILE A 28 37.84 4.54 -4.62
CA ILE A 28 38.74 3.47 -5.07
C ILE A 28 37.91 2.22 -5.39
N VAL A 29 36.96 1.86 -4.53
CA VAL A 29 36.11 0.68 -4.75
C VAL A 29 35.21 0.88 -5.98
N LEU A 30 34.63 2.05 -6.15
CA LEU A 30 33.83 2.37 -7.34
C LEU A 30 34.65 2.32 -8.63
N LEU A 31 35.92 2.79 -8.60
CA LEU A 31 36.82 2.64 -9.74
C LEU A 31 37.09 1.17 -10.05
N LYS A 32 37.40 0.36 -9.03
CA LYS A 32 37.61 -1.09 -9.17
C LYS A 32 36.36 -1.79 -9.74
N PHE A 33 35.16 -1.45 -9.25
CA PHE A 33 33.90 -1.96 -9.77
C PHE A 33 33.73 -1.63 -11.25
N ASN A 34 33.89 -0.37 -11.64
CA ASN A 34 33.73 0.05 -13.03
C ASN A 34 34.75 -0.62 -13.97
N LEU A 35 36.01 -0.74 -13.53
CA LEU A 35 37.05 -1.45 -14.30
C LEU A 35 36.71 -2.94 -14.44
N TRP A 36 36.29 -3.60 -13.37
CA TRP A 36 35.90 -5.00 -13.40
C TRP A 36 34.69 -5.25 -14.29
N ALA A 37 33.63 -4.44 -14.12
CA ALA A 37 32.41 -4.57 -14.88
C ALA A 37 32.66 -4.41 -16.40
N ARG A 38 33.42 -3.40 -16.78
CA ARG A 38 33.78 -3.18 -18.20
C ARG A 38 34.75 -4.24 -18.73
N HIS A 39 35.66 -4.75 -17.91
CA HIS A 39 36.57 -5.81 -18.31
C HIS A 39 35.86 -7.16 -18.52
N CYS A 40 35.01 -7.56 -17.58
CA CYS A 40 34.33 -8.85 -17.63
C CYS A 40 33.07 -8.83 -18.52
N PHE A 41 32.38 -7.69 -18.61
CA PHE A 41 31.07 -7.54 -19.21
C PHE A 41 30.97 -6.39 -20.22
N GLY A 42 32.08 -6.07 -20.90
CA GLY A 42 32.15 -4.91 -21.80
C GLY A 42 31.03 -4.80 -22.83
N LYS A 43 30.47 -5.94 -23.25
CA LYS A 43 29.32 -5.99 -24.17
C LYS A 43 28.02 -5.37 -23.63
N TYR A 44 27.88 -5.23 -22.31
CA TYR A 44 26.72 -4.57 -21.69
C TYR A 44 26.83 -3.04 -21.72
N PHE A 45 28.03 -2.49 -21.93
CA PHE A 45 28.30 -1.06 -21.93
C PHE A 45 28.31 -0.51 -23.37
N THR A 46 27.11 -0.42 -23.95
CA THR A 46 26.92 0.07 -25.34
C THR A 46 26.89 1.60 -25.42
N SER A 47 26.76 2.29 -24.30
CA SER A 47 26.77 3.74 -24.15
C SER A 47 27.67 4.15 -22.99
N ASN A 48 28.00 5.43 -22.89
CA ASN A 48 28.73 5.94 -21.73
C ASN A 48 27.86 5.88 -20.47
N ASP A 49 28.50 5.86 -19.30
CA ASP A 49 27.77 6.01 -18.05
C ASP A 49 27.31 7.46 -17.88
N ALA A 50 26.05 7.64 -17.50
CA ALA A 50 25.53 8.94 -17.09
C ALA A 50 25.89 9.23 -15.62
N PRO A 51 25.85 10.49 -15.18
CA PRO A 51 26.14 10.85 -13.79
C PRO A 51 25.33 10.06 -12.76
N PHE A 52 24.04 9.85 -13.00
CA PHE A 52 23.17 9.11 -12.08
C PHE A 52 23.58 7.64 -11.89
N HIS A 53 24.25 7.03 -12.87
CA HIS A 53 24.80 5.67 -12.71
C HIS A 53 25.87 5.62 -11.61
N ASN A 54 26.69 6.67 -11.49
CA ASN A 54 27.67 6.77 -10.42
C ASN A 54 27.00 6.95 -9.05
N ASP A 55 25.86 7.68 -9.01
CA ASP A 55 25.08 7.85 -7.78
C ASP A 55 24.41 6.54 -7.35
N ILE A 56 23.91 5.74 -8.30
CA ILE A 56 23.39 4.38 -8.04
C ILE A 56 24.50 3.51 -7.43
N ASP A 57 25.66 3.43 -8.09
CA ASP A 57 26.78 2.61 -7.63
C ASP A 57 27.28 3.03 -6.24
N LYS A 58 27.38 4.33 -6.02
CA LYS A 58 27.78 4.92 -4.74
C LYS A 58 26.81 4.52 -3.61
N ASN A 59 25.50 4.69 -3.82
CA ASN A 59 24.52 4.38 -2.80
C ASN A 59 24.37 2.86 -2.60
N ASN A 60 24.52 2.05 -3.65
CA ASN A 60 24.65 0.60 -3.52
C ASN A 60 25.84 0.20 -2.62
N LEU A 61 27.01 0.84 -2.81
CA LEU A 61 28.19 0.58 -1.97
C LEU A 61 27.98 1.03 -0.53
N ARG A 62 27.37 2.19 -0.30
CA ARG A 62 27.04 2.68 1.04
C ARG A 62 26.07 1.74 1.78
N ALA A 63 25.02 1.24 1.07
CA ALA A 63 24.12 0.22 1.61
C ALA A 63 24.86 -1.10 1.89
N TYR A 64 25.70 -1.55 0.96
CA TYR A 64 26.51 -2.75 1.13
C TYR A 64 27.40 -2.68 2.37
N ARG A 65 27.99 -1.53 2.65
CA ARG A 65 28.83 -1.27 3.83
C ARG A 65 28.06 -0.98 5.11
N GLY A 66 26.73 -0.87 5.04
CA GLY A 66 25.91 -0.55 6.21
C GLY A 66 26.01 0.91 6.67
N GLU A 67 26.57 1.79 5.83
CA GLU A 67 26.63 3.24 6.08
C GLU A 67 25.24 3.86 6.03
N ILE A 68 24.34 3.28 5.23
CA ILE A 68 22.92 3.59 5.16
C ILE A 68 22.10 2.32 5.37
N LYS A 69 20.85 2.46 5.84
CA LYS A 69 19.95 1.33 6.08
C LYS A 69 19.21 0.91 4.84
N SER A 70 18.88 1.86 3.98
CA SER A 70 18.25 1.55 2.71
C SER A 70 18.63 2.55 1.61
N PHE A 71 18.61 2.04 0.40
CA PHE A 71 18.72 2.83 -0.83
C PHE A 71 17.57 2.48 -1.76
N THR A 72 16.80 3.49 -2.19
CA THR A 72 15.70 3.36 -3.15
C THR A 72 16.10 4.01 -4.45
N ASP A 73 16.27 3.21 -5.50
CA ASP A 73 16.59 3.64 -6.87
C ASP A 73 15.31 3.66 -7.70
N ILE A 74 14.83 4.84 -8.00
CA ILE A 74 13.68 5.13 -8.86
C ILE A 74 14.21 5.79 -10.13
N ALA A 75 14.70 5.00 -11.07
CA ALA A 75 15.13 5.50 -12.35
C ALA A 75 14.10 5.17 -13.45
N PHE A 76 14.07 6.01 -14.48
CA PHE A 76 13.21 5.78 -15.65
C PHE A 76 13.40 4.37 -16.23
N ARG A 77 12.36 3.85 -16.90
CA ARG A 77 12.43 2.56 -17.60
C ARG A 77 13.55 2.57 -18.64
N ASP A 78 14.35 1.49 -18.67
CA ASP A 78 15.58 1.35 -19.46
C ASP A 78 16.77 2.22 -18.98
N GLY A 79 16.69 2.82 -17.79
CA GLY A 79 17.78 3.54 -17.13
C GLY A 79 18.89 2.63 -16.55
N ALA A 80 18.87 1.33 -16.85
CA ALA A 80 19.85 0.31 -16.45
C ALA A 80 19.97 0.02 -14.94
N LYS A 81 19.03 0.49 -14.08
CA LYS A 81 19.06 0.27 -12.61
C LYS A 81 19.27 -1.20 -12.22
N THR A 82 18.42 -2.11 -12.69
CA THR A 82 18.49 -3.55 -12.40
C THR A 82 19.78 -4.18 -12.91
N ALA A 83 20.23 -3.82 -14.11
CA ALA A 83 21.47 -4.36 -14.71
C ALA A 83 22.71 -3.94 -13.91
N ARG A 84 22.77 -2.68 -13.46
CA ARG A 84 23.87 -2.17 -12.63
C ARG A 84 23.88 -2.84 -11.25
N THR A 85 22.72 -3.00 -10.65
CA THR A 85 22.59 -3.68 -9.34
C THR A 85 23.03 -5.14 -9.42
N LYS A 86 22.67 -5.88 -10.51
CA LYS A 86 23.17 -7.24 -10.75
C LYS A 86 24.69 -7.27 -10.85
N LEU A 87 25.30 -6.37 -11.63
CA LEU A 87 26.74 -6.25 -11.76
C LEU A 87 27.41 -5.91 -10.43
N PHE A 88 26.83 -5.00 -9.66
CA PHE A 88 27.36 -4.60 -8.35
C PHE A 88 27.32 -5.78 -7.35
N VAL A 89 26.20 -6.50 -7.26
CA VAL A 89 26.08 -7.68 -6.40
C VAL A 89 27.07 -8.76 -6.82
N ALA A 90 27.21 -9.04 -8.13
CA ALA A 90 28.19 -10.00 -8.63
C ALA A 90 29.63 -9.56 -8.32
N PHE A 91 29.95 -8.27 -8.45
CA PHE A 91 31.25 -7.72 -8.09
C PHE A 91 31.59 -7.91 -6.61
N CYS A 92 30.63 -7.60 -5.72
CA CYS A 92 30.82 -7.77 -4.28
C CYS A 92 31.05 -9.25 -3.93
N ILE A 93 30.25 -10.17 -4.47
CA ILE A 93 30.42 -11.60 -4.22
C ILE A 93 31.80 -12.09 -4.72
N ALA A 94 32.27 -11.58 -5.86
CA ALA A 94 33.50 -12.05 -6.49
C ALA A 94 34.79 -11.43 -5.88
N ASN A 95 34.74 -10.22 -5.35
CA ASN A 95 35.95 -9.43 -5.12
C ASN A 95 36.08 -8.85 -3.71
N ASP A 96 35.07 -8.94 -2.84
CA ASP A 96 35.19 -8.49 -1.46
C ASP A 96 36.02 -9.49 -0.64
N LEU A 97 37.22 -9.07 -0.24
CA LEU A 97 38.14 -9.90 0.57
C LEU A 97 37.62 -10.14 1.98
N ASN A 98 36.83 -9.23 2.53
CA ASN A 98 36.29 -9.32 3.87
C ASN A 98 34.96 -10.08 3.95
N HIS A 99 34.35 -10.37 2.80
CA HIS A 99 33.02 -10.95 2.74
C HIS A 99 32.06 -10.21 3.67
N PHE A 100 31.96 -8.89 3.51
CA PHE A 100 31.20 -8.00 4.40
C PHE A 100 29.72 -8.42 4.49
N ARG A 101 29.16 -8.94 3.36
CA ARG A 101 27.83 -9.57 3.31
C ARG A 101 27.97 -11.03 2.90
N ARG A 102 27.21 -11.90 3.58
CA ARG A 102 27.27 -13.33 3.36
C ARG A 102 25.92 -13.95 2.96
N TYR A 103 24.82 -13.27 3.29
CA TYR A 103 23.50 -13.77 3.01
C TYR A 103 22.65 -12.71 2.30
N PHE A 104 22.60 -12.81 0.98
CA PHE A 104 21.81 -11.96 0.11
C PHE A 104 20.44 -12.59 -0.14
N LYS A 105 19.38 -11.79 -0.11
CA LYS A 105 18.03 -12.19 -0.47
C LYS A 105 17.49 -11.24 -1.54
N VAL A 106 16.96 -11.79 -2.64
CA VAL A 106 16.26 -11.03 -3.69
C VAL A 106 14.77 -11.29 -3.57
N LEU A 107 14.00 -10.23 -3.43
CA LEU A 107 12.56 -10.23 -3.29
C LEU A 107 11.93 -9.46 -4.44
N ALA A 108 10.99 -10.07 -5.15
CA ALA A 108 10.18 -9.41 -6.17
C ALA A 108 8.70 -9.71 -5.95
N GLU A 109 7.80 -8.97 -6.61
CA GLU A 109 6.38 -9.31 -6.56
C GLU A 109 6.12 -10.69 -7.16
N ASP A 110 6.79 -11.00 -8.29
CA ASP A 110 6.75 -12.31 -8.96
C ASP A 110 8.00 -13.12 -8.64
N GLY A 111 7.80 -14.34 -8.12
CA GLY A 111 8.87 -15.30 -7.86
C GLY A 111 9.67 -15.71 -9.11
N THR A 112 9.12 -15.55 -10.32
CA THR A 112 9.84 -15.77 -11.57
C THR A 112 10.90 -14.71 -11.78
N ASN A 113 10.61 -13.45 -11.51
CA ASN A 113 11.55 -12.33 -11.65
C ASN A 113 12.72 -12.45 -10.66
N SER A 114 12.44 -12.71 -9.37
CA SER A 114 13.51 -12.90 -8.38
C SER A 114 14.43 -14.08 -8.73
N LYS A 115 13.87 -15.20 -9.18
CA LYS A 115 14.65 -16.36 -9.65
C LYS A 115 15.51 -16.03 -10.87
N GLN A 116 14.97 -15.26 -11.82
CA GLN A 116 15.72 -14.82 -12.98
C GLN A 116 16.92 -13.96 -12.59
N ILE A 117 16.74 -13.04 -11.62
CA ILE A 117 17.84 -12.20 -11.10
C ILE A 117 18.94 -13.06 -10.46
N VAL A 118 18.56 -14.01 -9.62
CA VAL A 118 19.52 -14.93 -8.98
C VAL A 118 20.26 -15.74 -10.02
N THR A 119 19.56 -16.25 -11.04
CA THR A 119 20.15 -16.97 -12.17
C THR A 119 21.12 -16.08 -12.96
N ASP A 120 20.75 -14.83 -13.22
CA ASP A 120 21.60 -13.88 -13.95
C ASP A 120 22.89 -13.58 -13.18
N VAL A 121 22.79 -13.31 -11.86
CA VAL A 121 23.97 -13.10 -11.00
C VAL A 121 24.84 -14.34 -10.98
N TYR A 122 24.24 -15.54 -10.86
CA TYR A 122 24.98 -16.79 -10.95
C TYR A 122 25.74 -16.91 -12.28
N ASN A 123 25.06 -16.66 -13.40
CA ASN A 123 25.66 -16.71 -14.73
C ASN A 123 26.79 -15.68 -14.91
N MET A 124 26.68 -14.50 -14.29
CA MET A 124 27.76 -13.53 -14.25
C MET A 124 28.97 -14.06 -13.50
N LEU A 125 28.76 -14.72 -12.37
CA LEU A 125 29.84 -15.28 -11.56
C LEU A 125 30.56 -16.46 -12.23
N ILE A 126 29.82 -17.32 -12.98
CA ILE A 126 30.42 -18.44 -13.71
C ILE A 126 31.02 -18.07 -15.06
N GLN A 127 30.84 -16.82 -15.51
CA GLN A 127 31.43 -16.32 -16.75
C GLN A 127 32.95 -16.55 -16.74
N SER A 128 33.52 -16.96 -17.88
CA SER A 128 34.89 -17.48 -17.96
C SER A 128 35.95 -16.54 -17.41
N GLU A 129 35.83 -15.23 -17.68
CA GLU A 129 36.80 -14.24 -17.21
C GLU A 129 36.71 -14.04 -15.69
N VAL A 130 35.48 -13.98 -15.13
CA VAL A 130 35.27 -13.89 -13.68
C VAL A 130 35.83 -15.12 -12.96
N ARG A 131 35.58 -16.32 -13.49
CA ARG A 131 36.10 -17.57 -12.92
C ARG A 131 37.63 -17.65 -12.94
N LYS A 132 38.28 -17.09 -13.94
CA LYS A 132 39.74 -17.03 -13.99
C LYS A 132 40.32 -16.03 -12.98
N ILE A 133 39.60 -14.90 -12.75
CA ILE A 133 40.02 -13.87 -11.80
C ILE A 133 39.76 -14.32 -10.36
N SER A 134 38.62 -14.95 -10.10
CA SER A 134 38.16 -15.35 -8.76
C SER A 134 37.78 -16.83 -8.72
N PRO A 135 38.74 -17.76 -8.92
CA PRO A 135 38.46 -19.19 -9.01
C PRO A 135 37.99 -19.80 -7.68
N GLU A 136 38.25 -19.12 -6.57
CA GLU A 136 37.87 -19.56 -5.22
C GLU A 136 36.36 -19.54 -4.98
N ILE A 137 35.57 -18.79 -5.76
CA ILE A 137 34.11 -18.70 -5.60
C ILE A 137 33.47 -20.05 -5.84
N PHE A 138 33.95 -20.77 -6.87
CA PHE A 138 33.44 -22.08 -7.29
C PHE A 138 34.57 -23.11 -7.30
N ARG A 139 34.85 -23.70 -6.15
CA ARG A 139 35.75 -24.86 -6.11
C ARG A 139 35.05 -26.04 -6.77
N LYS A 140 35.84 -26.86 -7.50
CA LYS A 140 35.41 -28.20 -7.93
C LYS A 140 35.21 -29.05 -6.66
N THR A 141 34.00 -29.13 -6.16
CA THR A 141 33.62 -30.11 -5.14
C THR A 141 32.93 -31.26 -5.84
N ASN A 142 33.32 -32.50 -5.53
CA ASN A 142 32.68 -33.75 -6.03
C ASN A 142 31.28 -33.98 -5.40
N THR A 143 30.78 -33.07 -4.58
CA THR A 143 29.44 -33.08 -4.01
C THR A 143 28.51 -32.32 -4.94
N LYS A 144 27.45 -32.98 -5.41
CA LYS A 144 26.27 -32.33 -6.02
C LYS A 144 25.68 -31.39 -4.97
N ARG A 145 26.10 -30.12 -4.95
CA ARG A 145 25.35 -29.08 -4.25
C ARG A 145 24.12 -28.78 -5.08
N GLU A 146 23.01 -28.68 -4.41
CA GLU A 146 21.72 -28.29 -4.99
C GLU A 146 21.79 -26.82 -5.43
N GLU A 147 22.34 -26.60 -6.61
CA GLU A 147 22.21 -25.33 -7.31
C GLU A 147 20.82 -25.32 -7.95
N THR A 148 19.86 -24.72 -7.25
CA THR A 148 18.52 -24.52 -7.82
C THR A 148 18.48 -23.15 -8.48
N MET A 149 17.58 -22.95 -9.47
CA MET A 149 17.32 -21.64 -10.08
C MET A 149 16.90 -20.58 -9.06
N SER A 150 16.57 -20.97 -7.84
CA SER A 150 16.11 -20.07 -6.76
C SER A 150 17.19 -19.75 -5.72
N SER A 151 18.30 -20.47 -5.70
CA SER A 151 19.36 -20.22 -4.72
C SER A 151 20.70 -20.86 -5.12
N PHE A 152 21.80 -20.23 -4.67
CA PHE A 152 23.12 -20.84 -4.70
C PHE A 152 23.96 -20.40 -3.51
N THR A 153 24.99 -21.19 -3.19
CA THR A 153 25.99 -20.83 -2.18
C THR A 153 27.36 -20.99 -2.81
N THR A 154 28.19 -19.94 -2.72
CA THR A 154 29.57 -19.99 -3.21
C THR A 154 30.44 -20.91 -2.34
N ALA A 155 31.59 -21.35 -2.84
CA ALA A 155 32.56 -22.12 -2.06
C ALA A 155 33.15 -21.30 -0.90
N THR A 156 33.08 -19.98 -0.95
CA THR A 156 33.46 -19.04 0.13
C THR A 156 32.37 -18.84 1.17
N GLY A 157 31.20 -19.50 1.02
CA GLY A 157 30.11 -19.46 1.99
C GLY A 157 29.15 -18.28 1.81
N ILE A 158 29.18 -17.56 0.69
CA ILE A 158 28.22 -16.50 0.38
C ILE A 158 26.98 -17.13 -0.24
N LYS A 159 25.81 -16.84 0.32
CA LYS A 159 24.50 -17.34 -0.12
C LYS A 159 23.70 -16.25 -0.82
N LEU A 160 23.06 -16.57 -1.94
CA LEU A 160 22.10 -15.73 -2.62
C LEU A 160 20.82 -16.53 -2.86
N ILE A 161 19.66 -16.03 -2.45
CA ILE A 161 18.35 -16.67 -2.61
C ILE A 161 17.34 -15.75 -3.26
N ALA A 162 16.42 -16.34 -4.02
CA ALA A 162 15.24 -15.68 -4.57
C ALA A 162 14.01 -16.02 -3.72
N ASP A 163 13.18 -15.00 -3.49
CA ASP A 163 11.90 -15.16 -2.81
C ASP A 163 10.86 -14.16 -3.38
N THR A 164 9.64 -14.17 -2.88
CA THR A 164 8.57 -13.27 -3.33
C THR A 164 7.99 -12.50 -2.14
N VAL A 165 7.66 -11.23 -2.36
CA VAL A 165 6.99 -10.39 -1.36
C VAL A 165 5.52 -10.78 -1.13
N GLY A 166 4.94 -11.63 -1.99
CA GLY A 166 3.56 -12.10 -1.88
C GLY A 166 3.35 -13.27 -0.90
N VAL A 167 4.41 -13.77 -0.25
CA VAL A 167 4.37 -14.91 0.67
C VAL A 167 4.84 -14.46 2.05
N ASP A 168 4.20 -14.99 3.10
CA ASP A 168 4.58 -14.78 4.49
C ASP A 168 6.07 -15.11 4.69
N GLN A 169 6.82 -14.15 5.19
CA GLN A 169 8.27 -14.25 5.38
C GLN A 169 8.66 -14.96 6.69
N ARG A 170 7.65 -15.33 7.51
CA ARG A 170 7.85 -16.06 8.76
C ARG A 170 8.25 -17.50 8.49
N GLY A 171 9.41 -17.90 8.97
CA GLY A 171 9.87 -19.29 8.92
C GLY A 171 10.98 -19.57 7.92
N ALA A 172 11.50 -18.61 7.20
CA ALA A 172 12.70 -18.77 6.36
C ALA A 172 14.00 -18.80 7.19
N LEU A 173 13.95 -19.32 8.41
CA LEU A 173 15.14 -19.72 9.20
C LEU A 173 15.68 -21.01 8.60
N GLN A 174 16.40 -20.90 7.49
CA GLN A 174 17.31 -21.95 7.08
C GLN A 174 18.71 -21.61 7.63
N GLU A 175 19.22 -22.50 8.49
CA GLU A 175 20.57 -22.44 9.03
C GLU A 175 20.90 -21.13 9.78
N GLU A 176 20.45 -20.98 11.03
CA GLU A 176 20.92 -20.01 12.05
C GLU A 176 21.31 -18.57 11.63
N ALA A 177 21.33 -18.24 10.33
CA ALA A 177 21.75 -16.96 9.80
C ALA A 177 20.57 -16.14 9.27
N ARG A 178 20.51 -14.87 9.68
CA ARG A 178 19.58 -13.88 9.13
C ARG A 178 20.15 -13.26 7.86
N PRO A 179 19.31 -12.89 6.86
CA PRO A 179 19.79 -12.09 5.74
C PRO A 179 20.50 -10.83 6.24
N ASP A 180 21.57 -10.47 5.58
CA ASP A 180 22.35 -9.26 5.89
C ASP A 180 22.28 -8.23 4.77
N PHE A 181 21.75 -8.62 3.58
CA PHE A 181 21.50 -7.74 2.46
C PHE A 181 20.28 -8.18 1.68
N ILE A 182 19.24 -7.34 1.62
CA ILE A 182 18.01 -7.60 0.88
C ILE A 182 17.91 -6.66 -0.30
N TRP A 183 17.65 -7.23 -1.48
CA TRP A 183 17.33 -6.49 -2.68
C TRP A 183 15.86 -6.72 -3.06
N PHE A 184 15.07 -5.66 -3.01
CA PHE A 184 13.69 -5.62 -3.48
C PHE A 184 13.69 -5.10 -4.91
N GLU A 185 13.25 -5.94 -5.86
CA GLU A 185 13.17 -5.62 -7.28
C GLU A 185 11.72 -5.65 -7.75
N ASP A 186 11.24 -4.54 -8.33
CA ASP A 186 9.89 -4.42 -8.86
C ASP A 186 8.84 -5.13 -7.99
N PHE A 187 8.85 -4.78 -6.69
CA PHE A 187 8.04 -5.43 -5.65
C PHE A 187 6.56 -5.05 -5.70
N GLU A 188 6.19 -4.06 -6.53
CA GLU A 188 4.82 -3.69 -6.84
C GLU A 188 4.67 -3.41 -8.34
N ASN A 189 3.51 -3.69 -8.88
CA ASN A 189 3.16 -3.41 -10.27
C ASN A 189 1.72 -2.86 -10.36
N ARG A 190 1.26 -2.51 -11.57
CA ARG A 190 -0.08 -1.96 -11.80
C ARG A 190 -1.21 -2.88 -11.34
N LYS A 191 -1.01 -4.22 -11.36
CA LYS A 191 -2.02 -5.18 -10.90
C LYS A 191 -2.11 -5.20 -9.37
N SER A 192 -0.96 -5.20 -8.69
CA SER A 192 -0.95 -5.12 -7.21
C SER A 192 -1.50 -3.80 -6.70
N LEU A 193 -1.20 -2.70 -7.40
CA LEU A 193 -1.68 -1.36 -7.05
C LEU A 193 -3.20 -1.17 -7.23
N ARG A 194 -3.84 -2.03 -8.04
CA ARG A 194 -5.31 -2.04 -8.14
C ARG A 194 -6.00 -2.62 -6.90
N SER A 195 -5.26 -3.21 -5.98
CA SER A 195 -5.78 -3.83 -4.77
C SER A 195 -5.13 -3.23 -3.54
N ALA A 196 -5.87 -2.45 -2.77
CA ALA A 196 -5.39 -1.88 -1.51
C ALA A 196 -4.94 -2.98 -0.52
N VAL A 197 -5.69 -4.09 -0.44
CA VAL A 197 -5.34 -5.25 0.42
C VAL A 197 -4.01 -5.86 -0.02
N LYS A 198 -3.82 -6.08 -1.33
CA LYS A 198 -2.56 -6.61 -1.85
C LYS A 198 -1.39 -5.64 -1.63
N THR A 199 -1.61 -4.35 -1.83
CA THR A 199 -0.60 -3.29 -1.58
C THR A 199 -0.19 -3.26 -0.12
N ILE A 200 -1.15 -3.39 0.82
CA ILE A 200 -0.87 -3.47 2.26
C ILE A 200 -0.11 -4.76 2.58
N ALA A 201 -0.57 -5.91 2.08
CA ALA A 201 0.11 -7.19 2.32
C ALA A 201 1.56 -7.19 1.82
N ILE A 202 1.82 -6.62 0.64
CA ILE A 202 3.19 -6.43 0.14
C ILE A 202 4.01 -5.58 1.11
N TRP A 203 3.45 -4.48 1.60
CA TRP A 203 4.14 -3.63 2.57
C TRP A 203 4.48 -4.37 3.86
N ASP A 204 3.51 -5.07 4.43
CA ASP A 204 3.69 -5.82 5.67
C ASP A 204 4.76 -6.91 5.52
N ASN A 205 4.76 -7.64 4.40
CA ASN A 205 5.78 -8.63 4.10
C ASN A 205 7.18 -8.00 3.89
N MET A 206 7.25 -6.81 3.28
CA MET A 206 8.50 -6.06 3.16
C MET A 206 9.02 -5.60 4.53
N GLU A 207 8.15 -5.08 5.40
CA GLU A 207 8.51 -4.70 6.77
C GLU A 207 8.95 -5.93 7.58
N GLU A 208 8.28 -7.06 7.42
CA GLU A 208 8.69 -8.31 8.05
C GLU A 208 10.07 -8.77 7.58
N ALA A 209 10.34 -8.74 6.27
CA ALA A 209 11.65 -9.06 5.72
C ALA A 209 12.74 -8.11 6.27
N ARG A 210 12.44 -6.81 6.38
CA ARG A 210 13.34 -5.79 6.95
C ARG A 210 13.62 -6.01 8.44
N THR A 211 12.61 -6.37 9.22
CA THR A 211 12.79 -6.69 10.65
C THR A 211 13.54 -8.00 10.86
N GLY A 212 13.50 -8.89 9.87
CA GLY A 212 14.28 -10.13 9.82
C GLY A 212 15.76 -9.96 9.49
N LEU A 213 16.21 -8.76 9.10
CA LEU A 213 17.62 -8.48 8.82
C LEU A 213 18.51 -8.67 10.04
N SER A 214 19.80 -8.95 9.80
CA SER A 214 20.84 -8.85 10.81
C SER A 214 20.99 -7.40 11.31
N LYS A 215 21.63 -7.21 12.46
CA LYS A 215 21.78 -5.89 13.11
C LYS A 215 22.33 -4.81 12.17
N ASP A 216 23.34 -5.16 11.36
CA ASP A 216 23.99 -4.25 10.41
C ASP A 216 23.51 -4.45 8.98
N GLY A 217 22.39 -5.16 8.81
CA GLY A 217 21.78 -5.43 7.52
C GLY A 217 21.26 -4.17 6.85
N ALA A 218 21.20 -4.21 5.50
CA ALA A 218 20.70 -3.12 4.69
C ALA A 218 19.79 -3.63 3.57
N CYS A 219 18.96 -2.73 3.04
CA CYS A 219 18.10 -2.99 1.89
C CYS A 219 18.46 -2.10 0.71
N ILE A 220 18.29 -2.64 -0.49
CA ILE A 220 18.19 -1.83 -1.70
C ILE A 220 16.85 -2.10 -2.39
N TYR A 221 16.31 -1.07 -3.02
CA TYR A 221 15.05 -1.12 -3.76
C TYR A 221 15.30 -0.59 -5.15
N THR A 222 14.98 -1.37 -6.16
CA THR A 222 14.98 -0.96 -7.56
C THR A 222 13.55 -1.05 -8.07
N CYS A 223 12.94 0.08 -8.37
CA CYS A 223 11.52 0.15 -8.64
C CYS A 223 11.14 1.29 -9.58
N ASN A 224 9.91 1.28 -10.07
CA ASN A 224 9.28 2.37 -10.80
C ASN A 224 8.27 3.07 -9.88
N TYR A 225 8.15 4.38 -10.01
CA TYR A 225 7.19 5.17 -9.23
C TYR A 225 5.87 5.26 -9.99
N ILE A 226 5.01 4.26 -9.80
CA ILE A 226 3.77 4.11 -10.59
C ILE A 226 2.61 4.89 -9.98
N SER A 227 2.49 4.89 -8.64
CA SER A 227 1.33 5.46 -7.95
C SER A 227 1.70 5.98 -6.56
N GLU A 228 1.10 7.11 -6.17
CA GLU A 228 1.24 7.62 -4.80
C GLU A 228 0.42 6.79 -3.79
N ALA A 229 -0.52 5.95 -4.24
CA ALA A 229 -1.16 4.96 -3.37
C ALA A 229 -0.29 3.71 -3.15
N GLY A 230 0.88 3.63 -3.82
CA GLY A 230 1.78 2.50 -3.76
C GLY A 230 2.76 2.51 -2.59
N ASN A 231 3.50 1.42 -2.48
CA ASN A 231 4.52 1.26 -1.44
C ASN A 231 5.81 2.04 -1.76
N VAL A 232 6.09 2.31 -3.05
CA VAL A 232 7.20 3.20 -3.45
C VAL A 232 6.99 4.60 -2.88
N HIS A 233 5.75 5.12 -2.89
CA HIS A 233 5.44 6.40 -2.26
C HIS A 233 5.75 6.43 -0.76
N LYS A 234 5.49 5.32 -0.06
CA LYS A 234 5.85 5.20 1.37
C LYS A 234 7.36 5.22 1.59
N LEU A 235 8.15 4.62 0.67
CA LEU A 235 9.61 4.67 0.73
C LEU A 235 10.12 6.09 0.49
N VAL A 236 9.57 6.80 -0.50
CA VAL A 236 9.91 8.20 -0.78
C VAL A 236 9.64 9.09 0.44
N ASN A 237 8.51 8.90 1.11
CA ASN A 237 8.16 9.67 2.31
C ASN A 237 8.95 9.28 3.58
N LYS A 238 9.74 8.20 3.52
CA LYS A 238 10.64 7.77 4.61
C LYS A 238 12.09 8.20 4.38
N GLU A 239 12.36 9.06 3.39
CA GLU A 239 13.71 9.56 3.13
C GLU A 239 14.26 10.30 4.36
N ASP A 240 15.48 9.93 4.76
CA ASP A 240 16.25 10.53 5.83
C ASP A 240 17.76 10.28 5.63
N ASP A 241 18.61 10.63 6.60
CA ASP A 241 20.06 10.43 6.53
C ASP A 241 20.49 8.97 6.34
N ARG A 242 19.63 8.01 6.66
CA ARG A 242 19.90 6.57 6.60
C ARG A 242 19.09 5.83 5.53
N ASN A 243 18.04 6.43 5.02
CA ASN A 243 17.16 5.91 3.98
C ASN A 243 17.22 6.86 2.78
N ILE A 244 18.07 6.56 1.83
CA ILE A 244 18.34 7.43 0.68
C ILE A 244 17.40 7.08 -0.46
N VAL A 245 16.82 8.08 -1.09
CA VAL A 245 16.00 7.96 -2.30
C VAL A 245 16.67 8.71 -3.44
N LEU A 246 16.82 8.04 -4.58
CA LEU A 246 17.30 8.64 -5.83
C LEU A 246 16.18 8.54 -6.87
N ILE A 247 15.70 9.69 -7.35
CA ILE A 247 14.69 9.75 -8.41
C ILE A 247 15.36 10.32 -9.66
N THR A 248 15.38 9.53 -10.72
CA THR A 248 16.04 9.90 -11.99
C THR A 248 15.06 9.79 -13.15
N PRO A 249 14.41 10.90 -13.56
CA PRO A 249 13.59 10.94 -14.77
C PRO A 249 14.46 10.91 -16.02
N ILE A 250 13.89 10.44 -17.16
CA ILE A 250 14.61 10.40 -18.45
C ILE A 250 15.01 11.81 -18.94
N ILE A 251 14.19 12.82 -18.60
CA ILE A 251 14.45 14.22 -18.91
C ILE A 251 14.04 15.09 -17.72
N LYS A 252 14.86 16.07 -17.38
CA LYS A 252 14.59 17.06 -16.35
C LYS A 252 15.06 18.42 -16.82
N ASP A 253 14.21 19.44 -16.71
CA ASP A 253 14.52 20.83 -17.13
C ASP A 253 15.05 20.92 -18.57
N GLY A 254 14.53 20.07 -19.46
CA GLY A 254 14.94 20.00 -20.86
C GLY A 254 16.26 19.24 -21.13
N VAL A 255 16.90 18.71 -20.08
CA VAL A 255 18.15 17.95 -20.19
C VAL A 255 17.85 16.46 -20.07
N VAL A 256 18.25 15.67 -21.09
CA VAL A 256 18.12 14.21 -21.09
C VAL A 256 19.16 13.62 -20.14
N ALA A 257 18.72 12.72 -19.25
CA ALA A 257 19.55 12.17 -18.17
C ALA A 257 20.71 11.28 -18.65
N TRP A 258 20.57 10.68 -19.84
CA TRP A 258 21.57 9.78 -20.40
C TRP A 258 21.75 10.03 -21.89
N ASP A 259 23.00 10.18 -22.36
CA ASP A 259 23.40 10.40 -23.75
C ASP A 259 23.06 9.24 -24.71
N ARG A 260 22.56 8.15 -24.19
CA ARG A 260 21.95 7.06 -24.96
C ARG A 260 20.70 7.51 -25.72
N TYR A 261 20.01 8.53 -25.24
CA TYR A 261 18.77 9.04 -25.79
C TYR A 261 18.95 10.49 -26.24
N THR A 262 18.28 10.84 -27.33
CA THR A 262 18.14 12.21 -27.79
C THR A 262 16.82 12.81 -27.31
N VAL A 263 16.67 14.13 -27.42
CA VAL A 263 15.38 14.80 -27.14
C VAL A 263 14.28 14.25 -28.06
N ASP A 264 14.60 13.98 -29.33
CA ASP A 264 13.66 13.42 -30.30
C ASP A 264 13.21 12.00 -29.91
N ASP A 265 14.10 11.20 -29.34
CA ASP A 265 13.75 9.89 -28.81
C ASP A 265 12.75 10.03 -27.64
N VAL A 266 12.96 10.97 -26.73
CA VAL A 266 12.07 11.25 -25.62
C VAL A 266 10.70 11.73 -26.11
N GLU A 267 10.65 12.62 -27.09
CA GLU A 267 9.39 13.09 -27.69
C GLU A 267 8.63 11.98 -28.42
N ARG A 268 9.35 11.02 -29.02
CA ARG A 268 8.73 9.82 -29.60
C ARG A 268 8.15 8.92 -28.51
N MET A 269 8.92 8.61 -27.45
CA MET A 269 8.45 7.81 -26.31
C MET A 269 7.22 8.42 -25.66
N LYS A 270 7.14 9.76 -25.56
CA LYS A 270 5.99 10.46 -25.02
C LYS A 270 4.69 10.22 -25.81
N LYS A 271 4.80 9.91 -27.10
CA LYS A 271 3.65 9.60 -27.96
C LYS A 271 3.30 8.11 -27.95
N GLU A 272 4.29 7.24 -27.71
CA GLU A 272 4.18 5.79 -27.84
C GLU A 272 3.88 5.10 -26.47
N ASP A 273 4.39 5.64 -25.37
CA ASP A 273 4.22 5.05 -24.04
C ASP A 273 2.89 5.49 -23.42
N ASP A 274 2.02 4.55 -23.09
CA ASP A 274 0.71 4.80 -22.45
C ASP A 274 0.83 5.50 -21.07
N ASP A 275 1.96 5.34 -20.38
CA ASP A 275 2.27 5.94 -19.08
C ASP A 275 3.70 6.51 -19.07
N PHE A 276 3.90 7.51 -19.91
CA PHE A 276 5.19 8.19 -20.02
C PHE A 276 5.56 8.86 -18.69
N GLU A 277 4.61 9.47 -17.99
CA GLU A 277 4.84 10.17 -16.73
C GLU A 277 5.39 9.20 -15.67
N GLY A 278 4.72 8.06 -15.45
CA GLY A 278 5.16 7.07 -14.44
C GLY A 278 6.43 6.33 -14.84
N GLU A 279 6.51 5.86 -16.09
CA GLU A 279 7.60 4.98 -16.53
C GLU A 279 8.87 5.76 -16.90
N ARG A 280 8.73 7.00 -17.40
CA ARG A 280 9.86 7.78 -17.91
C ARG A 280 10.19 9.01 -17.09
N LEU A 281 9.18 9.73 -16.57
CA LEU A 281 9.43 10.91 -15.74
C LEU A 281 9.56 10.55 -14.26
N CYS A 282 9.29 9.30 -13.88
CA CYS A 282 9.24 8.86 -12.47
C CYS A 282 8.25 9.70 -11.65
N GLU A 283 7.26 10.26 -12.31
CA GLU A 283 6.15 10.97 -11.70
C GLU A 283 5.01 9.96 -11.54
N PRO A 284 4.57 9.71 -10.30
CA PRO A 284 3.45 8.81 -10.10
C PRO A 284 2.27 9.37 -10.86
N SER A 285 1.75 8.62 -11.81
CA SER A 285 0.54 9.03 -12.49
C SER A 285 -0.52 9.19 -11.40
N ALA A 286 -0.95 10.40 -11.16
CA ALA A 286 -2.25 10.70 -10.60
C ALA A 286 -3.21 10.01 -11.57
N GLY A 287 -3.63 8.78 -11.24
CA GLY A 287 -4.21 7.86 -12.20
C GLY A 287 -5.27 8.54 -13.04
N LYS A 288 -5.13 8.51 -14.36
CA LYS A 288 -6.13 8.97 -15.34
C LYS A 288 -7.51 8.33 -15.09
N ASP A 289 -7.56 7.35 -14.20
CA ASP A 289 -8.74 6.61 -13.77
C ASP A 289 -9.26 6.98 -12.39
N ILE A 290 -8.61 7.88 -11.63
CA ILE A 290 -9.14 8.29 -10.32
C ILE A 290 -10.47 9.01 -10.51
N TYR A 291 -11.46 8.61 -9.71
CA TYR A 291 -12.81 9.14 -9.81
C TYR A 291 -12.96 10.52 -9.14
N PHE A 292 -12.34 10.71 -7.99
CA PHE A 292 -12.39 11.96 -7.23
C PHE A 292 -11.15 12.82 -7.50
N ASP A 293 -11.34 14.13 -7.65
CA ASP A 293 -10.22 15.05 -7.85
C ASP A 293 -9.26 15.05 -6.64
N ARG A 294 -7.99 14.76 -6.94
CA ARG A 294 -6.98 14.62 -5.92
C ARG A 294 -6.66 15.92 -5.21
N GLN A 295 -6.60 17.04 -5.95
CA GLN A 295 -6.30 18.35 -5.35
C GLN A 295 -7.35 18.74 -4.33
N THR A 296 -8.60 18.35 -4.56
CA THR A 296 -9.70 18.53 -3.61
C THR A 296 -9.50 17.67 -2.36
N LEU A 297 -9.13 16.38 -2.54
CA LEU A 297 -8.91 15.47 -1.42
C LEU A 297 -7.63 15.78 -0.62
N ASP A 298 -6.61 16.36 -1.24
CA ASP A 298 -5.36 16.74 -0.55
C ASP A 298 -5.54 17.97 0.35
N LYS A 299 -6.58 18.78 0.10
CA LYS A 299 -6.98 19.89 0.98
C LYS A 299 -7.79 19.43 2.20
N MET A 300 -8.22 18.17 2.22
CA MET A 300 -8.99 17.63 3.34
C MET A 300 -8.06 17.29 4.51
N ASP A 301 -8.37 17.85 5.66
CA ASP A 301 -7.55 17.68 6.88
C ASP A 301 -8.01 16.44 7.65
N ALA A 302 -7.20 15.39 7.61
CA ALA A 302 -7.46 14.18 8.39
C ALA A 302 -7.32 14.49 9.89
N ARG A 303 -8.40 14.35 10.64
CA ARG A 303 -8.46 14.68 12.06
C ARG A 303 -8.27 13.45 12.94
N GLN A 304 -7.70 13.67 14.11
CA GLN A 304 -7.77 12.66 15.16
C GLN A 304 -9.18 12.65 15.75
N PRO A 305 -9.77 11.46 15.99
CA PRO A 305 -11.07 11.39 16.66
C PRO A 305 -10.98 11.94 18.08
N ILE A 306 -12.00 12.66 18.51
CA ILE A 306 -12.11 13.15 19.89
C ILE A 306 -12.47 12.02 20.86
N LYS A 307 -13.07 10.93 20.34
CA LYS A 307 -13.42 9.72 21.08
C LYS A 307 -13.43 8.51 20.15
N VAL A 308 -12.97 7.37 20.66
CA VAL A 308 -13.09 6.07 20.00
C VAL A 308 -13.75 5.11 20.99
N SER A 309 -14.82 4.43 20.57
CA SER A 309 -15.53 3.44 21.37
C SER A 309 -15.89 2.25 20.49
N ALA A 310 -15.35 1.08 20.78
CA ALA A 310 -15.60 -0.14 20.02
C ALA A 310 -15.46 0.07 18.48
N GLU A 311 -14.34 0.67 18.06
CA GLU A 311 -14.02 1.00 16.66
C GLU A 311 -14.83 2.17 16.05
N PHE A 312 -15.88 2.65 16.73
CA PHE A 312 -16.59 3.85 16.34
C PHE A 312 -15.76 5.09 16.70
N LYS A 313 -15.41 5.88 15.69
CA LYS A 313 -14.62 7.10 15.81
C LYS A 313 -15.55 8.30 15.76
N ILE A 314 -15.50 9.17 16.75
CA ILE A 314 -16.25 10.42 16.81
C ILE A 314 -15.28 11.58 16.61
N PHE A 315 -15.54 12.45 15.64
CA PHE A 315 -14.68 13.59 15.30
C PHE A 315 -15.21 14.92 15.83
N TYR A 316 -16.52 15.02 16.06
CA TYR A 316 -17.17 16.24 16.55
C TYR A 316 -18.22 15.89 17.59
N LYS A 317 -18.39 16.77 18.58
CA LYS A 317 -19.45 16.64 19.57
C LYS A 317 -20.83 16.77 18.94
N PHE A 318 -21.79 16.02 19.45
CA PHE A 318 -23.19 16.13 19.06
C PHE A 318 -23.75 17.51 19.45
N ASN A 319 -24.51 18.13 18.54
CA ASN A 319 -25.26 19.35 18.80
C ASN A 319 -26.75 19.08 18.56
N PRO A 320 -27.62 19.18 19.59
CA PRO A 320 -29.04 18.84 19.45
C PRO A 320 -29.83 19.79 18.53
N SER A 321 -29.23 20.91 18.12
CA SER A 321 -29.85 21.84 17.16
C SER A 321 -29.47 21.54 15.71
N HIS A 322 -28.60 20.56 15.47
CA HIS A 322 -28.13 20.21 14.15
C HIS A 322 -28.93 19.03 13.56
N ARG A 323 -28.84 18.91 12.23
CA ARG A 323 -29.44 17.83 11.45
C ARG A 323 -28.35 16.82 11.11
N TYR A 324 -28.59 15.58 11.46
CA TYR A 324 -27.65 14.49 11.18
C TYR A 324 -28.33 13.43 10.29
N GLY A 325 -27.52 12.73 9.52
CA GLY A 325 -27.93 11.56 8.79
C GLY A 325 -26.77 10.59 8.62
N SER A 326 -27.04 9.32 8.44
CA SER A 326 -26.02 8.30 8.31
C SER A 326 -26.28 7.36 7.15
N GLY A 327 -25.20 6.77 6.65
CA GLY A 327 -25.21 5.71 5.66
C GLY A 327 -24.38 4.54 6.15
N HIS A 328 -24.83 3.34 5.81
CA HIS A 328 -24.24 2.11 6.30
C HIS A 328 -24.10 1.12 5.15
N ASP A 329 -22.89 0.62 4.97
CA ASP A 329 -22.56 -0.47 4.06
C ASP A 329 -22.41 -1.76 4.88
N VAL A 330 -23.04 -2.86 4.45
CA VAL A 330 -23.12 -4.09 5.24
C VAL A 330 -22.38 -5.23 4.57
N ALA A 331 -21.42 -5.79 5.26
CA ALA A 331 -20.65 -6.96 4.84
C ALA A 331 -21.07 -8.24 5.60
N GLY A 332 -20.68 -9.40 5.05
CA GLY A 332 -21.03 -10.70 5.62
C GLY A 332 -20.31 -11.09 6.91
N GLY A 333 -19.35 -10.28 7.41
CA GLY A 333 -18.59 -10.57 8.65
C GLY A 333 -17.61 -11.74 8.54
N VAL A 334 -17.12 -12.02 7.33
CA VAL A 334 -16.21 -13.16 7.05
C VAL A 334 -14.74 -12.74 6.88
N GLY A 335 -14.41 -11.49 7.24
CA GLY A 335 -13.02 -10.99 7.23
C GLY A 335 -12.54 -10.44 5.88
N LEU A 336 -13.42 -10.34 4.87
CA LEU A 336 -13.10 -9.81 3.54
C LEU A 336 -13.50 -8.33 3.42
N ASP A 337 -14.80 -8.06 3.41
CA ASP A 337 -15.36 -6.70 3.38
C ASP A 337 -15.67 -6.23 4.81
N SER A 338 -15.62 -4.93 5.06
CA SER A 338 -16.02 -4.37 6.35
C SER A 338 -17.46 -3.88 6.31
N SER A 339 -18.23 -4.15 7.37
CA SER A 339 -19.42 -3.34 7.63
C SER A 339 -18.97 -1.95 8.09
N ALA A 340 -19.48 -0.90 7.43
CA ALA A 340 -19.06 0.47 7.65
C ALA A 340 -20.24 1.42 7.90
N SER A 341 -20.02 2.41 8.79
CA SER A 341 -20.96 3.50 9.06
C SER A 341 -20.29 4.85 8.84
N VAL A 342 -21.03 5.80 8.26
CA VAL A 342 -20.60 7.20 8.18
C VAL A 342 -21.75 8.10 8.61
N PHE A 343 -21.47 9.04 9.52
CA PHE A 343 -22.42 10.04 10.02
C PHE A 343 -22.01 11.43 9.55
N ILE A 344 -22.99 12.21 9.05
CA ILE A 344 -22.78 13.56 8.51
C ILE A 344 -23.66 14.56 9.25
N ASP A 345 -23.06 15.68 9.67
CA ASP A 345 -23.72 16.88 10.14
C ASP A 345 -24.04 17.79 8.95
N PHE A 346 -25.30 17.95 8.63
CA PHE A 346 -25.80 18.77 7.52
C PHE A 346 -26.14 20.21 7.92
N SER A 347 -25.87 20.60 9.15
CA SER A 347 -26.14 21.98 9.63
C SER A 347 -24.94 22.89 9.53
N THR A 348 -23.76 22.37 9.25
CA THR A 348 -22.56 23.16 9.00
C THR A 348 -22.36 23.44 7.52
N VAL A 349 -21.58 24.49 7.19
CA VAL A 349 -21.19 24.81 5.81
C VAL A 349 -19.66 24.93 5.80
N PRO A 350 -18.95 23.99 5.16
CA PRO A 350 -19.44 22.74 4.59
C PRO A 350 -20.11 21.81 5.60
N ALA A 351 -20.97 20.90 5.09
CA ALA A 351 -21.38 19.73 5.87
C ALA A 351 -20.13 18.90 6.21
N ARG A 352 -20.15 18.15 7.31
CA ARG A 352 -18.93 17.46 7.74
C ARG A 352 -19.21 16.04 8.25
N VAL A 353 -18.31 15.15 7.97
CA VAL A 353 -18.31 13.82 8.58
C VAL A 353 -18.02 13.95 10.07
N VAL A 354 -18.89 13.39 10.93
CA VAL A 354 -18.79 13.54 12.40
C VAL A 354 -18.51 12.21 13.10
N GLY A 355 -18.77 11.10 12.45
CA GLY A 355 -18.49 9.76 12.99
C GLY A 355 -18.28 8.74 11.88
N THR A 356 -17.41 7.75 12.14
CA THR A 356 -17.14 6.61 11.23
C THR A 356 -16.92 5.34 12.04
N PHE A 357 -17.35 4.22 11.45
CA PHE A 357 -17.10 2.87 11.95
C PHE A 357 -16.70 1.97 10.79
N ALA A 358 -15.81 1.01 11.02
CA ALA A 358 -15.49 -0.04 10.06
C ALA A 358 -14.98 -1.28 10.80
N ASN A 359 -15.59 -2.45 10.52
CA ASN A 359 -15.20 -3.73 11.09
C ASN A 359 -15.53 -4.87 10.12
N ASN A 360 -14.55 -5.71 9.79
CA ASN A 360 -14.69 -6.81 8.83
C ASN A 360 -15.10 -8.16 9.46
N LEU A 361 -15.23 -8.23 10.78
CA LEU A 361 -15.59 -9.45 11.52
C LEU A 361 -16.99 -9.38 12.13
N ILE A 362 -17.62 -8.20 12.15
CA ILE A 362 -18.94 -8.01 12.73
C ILE A 362 -20.02 -8.65 11.85
N LYS A 363 -20.89 -9.46 12.47
CA LYS A 363 -22.03 -10.07 11.77
C LYS A 363 -23.11 -9.03 11.50
N PRO A 364 -23.92 -9.16 10.42
CA PRO A 364 -24.95 -8.19 10.06
C PRO A 364 -25.96 -7.88 11.17
N GLU A 365 -26.41 -8.88 11.93
CA GLU A 365 -27.32 -8.66 13.06
C GLU A 365 -26.68 -7.82 14.16
N THR A 366 -25.45 -8.15 14.57
CA THR A 366 -24.69 -7.41 15.60
C THR A 366 -24.35 -6.00 15.08
N PHE A 367 -24.09 -5.85 13.78
CA PHE A 367 -23.90 -4.55 13.18
C PHE A 367 -25.16 -3.68 13.29
N GLY A 368 -26.36 -4.27 13.19
CA GLY A 368 -27.63 -3.57 13.45
C GLY A 368 -27.70 -2.98 14.86
N ASP A 369 -27.24 -3.72 15.90
CA ASP A 369 -27.14 -3.20 17.26
C ASP A 369 -26.14 -2.04 17.36
N GLU A 370 -25.00 -2.14 16.67
CA GLU A 370 -23.97 -1.09 16.65
C GLU A 370 -24.52 0.18 16.00
N VAL A 371 -25.10 0.07 14.80
CA VAL A 371 -25.73 1.18 14.09
C VAL A 371 -26.77 1.89 14.96
N PHE A 372 -27.59 1.15 15.71
CA PHE A 372 -28.57 1.74 16.61
C PHE A 372 -27.88 2.57 17.71
N ARG A 373 -26.84 2.02 18.36
CA ARG A 373 -26.07 2.74 19.39
C ARG A 373 -25.42 4.00 18.85
N GLU A 374 -24.82 3.92 17.64
CA GLU A 374 -24.21 5.06 16.95
C GLU A 374 -25.23 6.13 16.59
N GLN A 375 -26.42 5.70 16.12
CA GLN A 375 -27.54 6.57 15.77
C GLN A 375 -28.02 7.37 16.99
N GLU A 376 -28.14 6.72 18.15
CA GLU A 376 -28.53 7.37 19.41
C GLU A 376 -27.52 8.44 19.86
N ILE A 377 -26.22 8.26 19.60
CA ILE A 377 -25.19 9.27 19.87
C ILE A 377 -25.49 10.57 19.09
N PHE A 378 -26.04 10.45 17.88
CA PHE A 378 -26.42 11.59 17.05
C PHE A 378 -27.93 11.88 17.08
N GLY A 379 -28.58 11.60 18.22
CA GLY A 379 -29.96 11.99 18.53
C GLY A 379 -31.02 11.21 17.79
N GLY A 380 -30.78 9.98 17.38
CA GLY A 380 -31.69 9.15 16.61
C GLY A 380 -31.85 9.65 15.17
N CYS A 381 -30.75 10.10 14.53
CA CYS A 381 -30.77 10.64 13.19
C CYS A 381 -31.28 9.62 12.15
N ILE A 382 -31.67 10.10 10.96
CA ILE A 382 -32.08 9.21 9.89
C ILE A 382 -30.91 8.36 9.40
N SER A 383 -31.11 7.03 9.27
CA SER A 383 -30.11 6.05 8.86
C SER A 383 -30.53 5.30 7.61
N ALA A 384 -29.69 5.25 6.60
CA ALA A 384 -29.88 4.46 5.39
C ALA A 384 -28.90 3.29 5.35
N VAL A 385 -29.40 2.09 5.50
CA VAL A 385 -28.61 0.85 5.45
C VAL A 385 -28.67 0.28 4.04
N GLU A 386 -27.54 -0.13 3.47
CA GLU A 386 -27.55 -0.84 2.19
C GLU A 386 -28.31 -2.15 2.33
N ASN A 387 -29.30 -2.38 1.42
CA ASN A 387 -30.18 -3.53 1.57
C ASN A 387 -29.73 -4.79 0.81
N ASN A 388 -28.65 -4.72 0.01
CA ASN A 388 -28.17 -5.87 -0.78
C ASN A 388 -27.74 -7.05 0.12
N TYR A 389 -27.01 -6.76 1.20
CA TYR A 389 -26.59 -7.73 2.22
C TYR A 389 -27.12 -7.37 3.62
N GLY A 390 -27.79 -6.24 3.75
CA GLY A 390 -28.17 -5.65 5.02
C GLY A 390 -29.52 -6.11 5.58
N THR A 391 -30.15 -7.16 5.06
CA THR A 391 -31.48 -7.59 5.48
C THR A 391 -31.56 -7.89 6.98
N GLU A 392 -30.58 -8.60 7.55
CA GLU A 392 -30.54 -8.93 8.98
C GLU A 392 -30.31 -7.68 9.85
N ALA A 393 -29.43 -6.78 9.43
CA ALA A 393 -29.19 -5.51 10.12
C ALA A 393 -30.47 -4.63 10.10
N ILE A 394 -31.15 -4.55 8.95
CA ILE A 394 -32.41 -3.80 8.82
C ILE A 394 -33.51 -4.40 9.71
N LEU A 395 -33.64 -5.73 9.76
CA LEU A 395 -34.60 -6.39 10.63
C LEU A 395 -34.33 -6.09 12.10
N LYS A 396 -33.07 -6.13 12.51
CA LYS A 396 -32.65 -5.79 13.85
C LYS A 396 -32.97 -4.32 14.20
N LEU A 397 -32.63 -3.40 13.34
CA LEU A 397 -32.93 -1.97 13.50
C LEU A 397 -34.42 -1.67 13.58
N LYS A 398 -35.25 -2.41 12.81
CA LYS A 398 -36.71 -2.32 12.92
C LYS A 398 -37.23 -2.81 14.30
N GLN A 399 -36.65 -3.87 14.84
CA GLN A 399 -37.00 -4.37 16.17
C GLN A 399 -36.67 -3.34 17.27
N LEU A 400 -35.60 -2.55 17.04
CA LEU A 400 -35.15 -1.48 17.95
C LEU A 400 -35.85 -0.13 17.73
N ASP A 401 -36.82 -0.07 16.82
CA ASP A 401 -37.56 1.14 16.43
C ASP A 401 -36.63 2.29 15.93
N ALA A 402 -35.55 1.91 15.23
CA ALA A 402 -34.58 2.85 14.68
C ALA A 402 -35.20 3.73 13.59
N ASN A 403 -34.76 4.98 13.48
CA ASN A 403 -35.19 5.91 12.45
C ASN A 403 -34.53 5.57 11.09
N LEU A 404 -35.20 4.72 10.31
CA LEU A 404 -34.69 4.19 9.06
C LEU A 404 -35.23 4.96 7.85
N TYR A 405 -34.36 5.14 6.86
CA TYR A 405 -34.74 5.62 5.54
C TYR A 405 -35.63 4.59 4.83
N THR A 406 -36.72 5.05 4.23
CA THR A 406 -37.69 4.23 3.48
C THR A 406 -38.00 4.85 2.14
N TRP A 407 -38.31 4.01 1.16
CA TRP A 407 -38.77 4.44 -0.15
C TRP A 407 -39.94 3.59 -0.63
N LYS A 408 -40.70 4.13 -1.58
CA LYS A 408 -41.91 3.48 -2.11
C LYS A 408 -41.57 2.76 -3.39
N LYS A 409 -41.84 1.46 -3.44
CA LYS A 409 -41.71 0.62 -4.62
C LYS A 409 -43.09 0.33 -5.16
N LYS A 410 -43.30 0.55 -6.47
CA LYS A 410 -44.52 0.07 -7.15
C LYS A 410 -44.38 -1.42 -7.41
N ASP A 411 -45.36 -2.20 -7.01
CA ASP A 411 -45.43 -3.61 -7.36
C ASP A 411 -45.62 -3.75 -8.88
N THR A 412 -44.82 -4.63 -9.51
CA THR A 412 -44.88 -4.86 -10.97
C THR A 412 -45.98 -5.83 -11.37
N GLU A 413 -46.46 -6.64 -10.42
CA GLU A 413 -47.46 -7.68 -10.67
C GLU A 413 -48.90 -7.24 -10.30
N ILE A 414 -49.03 -6.36 -9.31
CA ILE A 414 -50.34 -5.88 -8.85
C ILE A 414 -50.42 -4.38 -9.09
N ARG A 415 -51.28 -3.98 -10.05
CA ARG A 415 -51.56 -2.56 -10.30
C ARG A 415 -52.05 -1.90 -9.00
N ASP A 416 -51.41 -0.78 -8.64
CA ASP A 416 -51.72 0.06 -7.48
C ASP A 416 -51.23 -0.43 -6.10
N LYS A 417 -50.54 -1.53 -6.00
CA LYS A 417 -49.89 -1.91 -4.73
C LYS A 417 -48.56 -1.15 -4.59
N ILE A 418 -48.47 -0.30 -3.57
CA ILE A 418 -47.26 0.41 -3.19
C ILE A 418 -46.68 -0.26 -1.93
N GLU A 419 -45.50 -0.82 -2.05
CA GLU A 419 -44.76 -1.38 -0.90
C GLU A 419 -43.76 -0.39 -0.37
N THR A 420 -43.58 -0.37 0.95
CA THR A 420 -42.55 0.41 1.60
C THR A 420 -41.32 -0.46 1.82
N GLU A 421 -40.24 -0.12 1.13
CA GLU A 421 -38.94 -0.76 1.28
C GLU A 421 -38.06 0.05 2.23
N TYR A 422 -37.25 -0.65 2.99
CA TYR A 422 -36.32 -0.06 3.96
C TYR A 422 -34.89 -0.08 3.45
N GLY A 423 -34.14 0.94 3.80
CA GLY A 423 -32.73 1.04 3.46
C GLY A 423 -32.47 1.58 2.05
N TRP A 424 -31.22 1.58 1.64
CA TRP A 424 -30.74 2.06 0.35
C TRP A 424 -30.44 0.90 -0.59
N ASN A 425 -30.94 0.97 -1.82
CA ASN A 425 -30.67 -0.06 -2.83
C ASN A 425 -29.54 0.41 -3.75
N THR A 426 -28.36 -0.20 -3.61
CA THR A 426 -27.21 0.03 -4.49
C THR A 426 -27.28 -0.91 -5.70
N ASN A 427 -27.46 -0.36 -6.88
CA ASN A 427 -27.53 -1.09 -8.13
C ASN A 427 -26.87 -0.30 -9.27
N GLN A 428 -26.91 -0.85 -10.51
CA GLN A 428 -26.30 -0.23 -11.70
C GLN A 428 -26.77 1.21 -11.98
N LEU A 429 -27.94 1.60 -11.51
CA LEU A 429 -28.51 2.94 -11.71
C LEU A 429 -28.23 3.87 -10.53
N THR A 430 -28.30 3.35 -9.30
CA THR A 430 -28.19 4.16 -8.08
C THR A 430 -26.74 4.40 -7.66
N LYS A 431 -25.84 3.42 -7.85
CA LYS A 431 -24.41 3.58 -7.52
C LYS A 431 -23.76 4.74 -8.27
N PRO A 432 -23.85 4.86 -9.61
CA PRO A 432 -23.28 6.01 -10.32
C PRO A 432 -23.87 7.35 -9.88
N LYS A 433 -25.18 7.39 -9.59
CA LYS A 433 -25.87 8.60 -9.16
C LYS A 433 -25.37 9.07 -7.78
N MET A 434 -25.31 8.15 -6.79
CA MET A 434 -24.83 8.51 -5.45
C MET A 434 -23.36 8.91 -5.45
N MET A 435 -22.51 8.22 -6.21
CA MET A 435 -21.09 8.55 -6.33
C MET A 435 -20.89 9.89 -7.05
N SER A 436 -21.63 10.18 -8.10
CA SER A 436 -21.60 11.48 -8.79
C SER A 436 -22.07 12.62 -7.88
N ALA A 437 -23.09 12.38 -7.04
CA ALA A 437 -23.54 13.37 -6.06
C ALA A 437 -22.48 13.64 -4.98
N LEU A 438 -21.77 12.59 -4.53
CA LEU A 438 -20.65 12.73 -3.59
C LEU A 438 -19.47 13.47 -4.23
N LEU A 439 -19.08 13.11 -5.47
CA LEU A 439 -18.03 13.79 -6.22
C LEU A 439 -18.30 15.29 -6.30
N LYS A 440 -19.50 15.66 -6.75
CA LYS A 440 -19.90 17.07 -6.85
C LYS A 440 -19.88 17.77 -5.50
N ALA A 441 -20.31 17.10 -4.42
CA ALA A 441 -20.28 17.69 -3.07
C ALA A 441 -18.86 18.01 -2.60
N LEU A 442 -17.89 17.16 -2.95
CA LEU A 442 -16.48 17.38 -2.61
C LEU A 442 -15.86 18.47 -3.49
N GLU A 443 -16.10 18.47 -4.80
CA GLU A 443 -15.60 19.48 -5.74
C GLU A 443 -16.15 20.88 -5.44
N ASP A 444 -17.44 20.98 -5.10
CA ASP A 444 -18.10 22.25 -4.75
C ASP A 444 -17.78 22.70 -3.30
N GLY A 445 -16.98 21.95 -2.55
CA GLY A 445 -16.64 22.26 -1.16
C GLY A 445 -17.84 22.21 -0.20
N LEU A 446 -18.85 21.39 -0.51
CA LEU A 446 -20.08 21.25 0.29
C LEU A 446 -19.97 20.18 1.39
N LEU A 447 -18.97 19.29 1.31
CA LEU A 447 -18.71 18.23 2.29
C LEU A 447 -17.23 18.18 2.66
N GLU A 448 -16.94 18.14 3.95
CA GLU A 448 -15.61 17.93 4.52
C GLU A 448 -15.48 16.49 5.04
N LEU A 449 -14.48 15.77 4.53
CA LEU A 449 -14.07 14.46 5.05
C LEU A 449 -12.98 14.67 6.11
N CYS A 450 -13.05 13.94 7.21
CA CYS A 450 -12.08 14.06 8.30
C CYS A 450 -11.46 12.73 8.74
N ASP A 451 -12.03 11.59 8.34
CA ASP A 451 -11.45 10.27 8.64
C ASP A 451 -10.34 9.93 7.64
N LYS A 452 -9.17 9.55 8.17
CA LYS A 452 -8.01 9.19 7.35
C LYS A 452 -8.28 7.99 6.44
N GLY A 453 -9.04 6.99 6.90
CA GLY A 453 -9.40 5.79 6.12
C GLY A 453 -10.33 6.17 4.96
N LEU A 454 -11.38 6.93 5.24
CA LEU A 454 -12.32 7.41 4.23
C LEU A 454 -11.65 8.26 3.15
N ILE A 455 -10.75 9.18 3.55
CA ILE A 455 -9.96 9.99 2.60
C ILE A 455 -9.06 9.10 1.75
N ALA A 456 -8.44 8.06 2.33
CA ALA A 456 -7.59 7.13 1.61
C ALA A 456 -8.38 6.29 0.60
N GLU A 457 -9.59 5.83 0.96
CA GLU A 457 -10.49 5.14 0.03
C GLU A 457 -10.88 6.06 -1.14
N ALA A 458 -11.29 7.30 -0.85
CA ALA A 458 -11.65 8.27 -1.88
C ALA A 458 -10.49 8.56 -2.85
N LYS A 459 -9.25 8.68 -2.33
CA LYS A 459 -8.03 8.87 -3.14
C LYS A 459 -7.70 7.69 -4.05
N SER A 460 -8.14 6.49 -3.70
CA SER A 460 -7.85 5.27 -4.46
C SER A 460 -9.00 4.79 -5.34
N TYR A 461 -10.20 5.36 -5.22
CA TYR A 461 -11.39 4.96 -5.99
C TYR A 461 -11.28 5.39 -7.45
N THR A 462 -11.47 4.44 -8.37
CA THR A 462 -11.31 4.66 -9.82
C THR A 462 -12.65 4.61 -10.56
N ARG A 463 -12.65 5.09 -11.82
CA ARG A 463 -13.83 4.96 -12.71
C ARG A 463 -14.18 3.50 -12.99
N ASN A 464 -13.18 2.60 -13.02
CA ASN A 464 -13.44 1.17 -13.16
C ASN A 464 -14.19 0.61 -11.94
N ASP A 465 -13.85 1.06 -10.72
CA ASP A 465 -14.56 0.65 -9.49
C ASP A 465 -16.02 1.11 -9.50
N LEU A 466 -16.29 2.24 -10.15
CA LEU A 466 -17.67 2.72 -10.34
C LEU A 466 -18.51 1.78 -11.23
N LEU A 467 -17.90 1.20 -12.27
CA LEU A 467 -18.57 0.38 -13.28
C LEU A 467 -18.69 -1.10 -12.88
N GLU A 468 -17.95 -1.56 -11.89
CA GLU A 468 -18.01 -2.94 -11.42
C GLU A 468 -19.16 -3.15 -10.43
N PHE A 469 -20.22 -3.89 -10.89
CA PHE A 469 -21.44 -4.13 -10.10
C PHE A 469 -21.56 -5.55 -9.55
N VAL A 470 -20.91 -6.51 -10.17
CA VAL A 470 -20.95 -7.91 -9.74
C VAL A 470 -19.53 -8.35 -9.52
N ARG A 471 -19.13 -8.39 -8.25
CA ARG A 471 -17.86 -8.95 -7.85
C ARG A 471 -18.12 -10.19 -7.02
N ASP A 472 -17.46 -11.28 -7.37
CA ASP A 472 -17.29 -12.34 -6.38
C ASP A 472 -16.43 -11.76 -5.25
N PRO A 473 -16.93 -11.66 -4.00
CA PRO A 473 -16.17 -11.11 -2.88
C PRO A 473 -14.84 -11.84 -2.64
N ARG A 474 -14.73 -13.09 -3.12
CA ARG A 474 -13.49 -13.88 -3.04
C ARG A 474 -12.42 -13.46 -4.05
N LEU A 475 -12.83 -12.78 -5.11
CA LEU A 475 -11.95 -12.31 -6.19
C LEU A 475 -11.68 -10.81 -6.11
N THR A 476 -12.44 -10.08 -5.27
CA THR A 476 -12.32 -8.63 -5.14
C THR A 476 -11.34 -8.31 -4.03
N THR A 477 -10.34 -7.54 -4.36
CA THR A 477 -9.26 -7.15 -3.45
C THR A 477 -9.27 -5.66 -3.13
N ARG A 478 -10.31 -4.93 -3.55
CA ARG A 478 -10.47 -3.48 -3.31
C ARG A 478 -11.81 -3.25 -2.62
N HIS A 479 -11.72 -2.75 -1.41
CA HIS A 479 -12.86 -2.47 -0.55
C HIS A 479 -12.95 -0.96 -0.36
N PHE A 480 -14.15 -0.41 -0.49
CA PHE A 480 -14.45 1.01 -0.38
C PHE A 480 -15.66 1.22 0.53
N ASP A 481 -15.68 0.46 1.63
CA ASP A 481 -16.84 0.32 2.49
C ASP A 481 -17.20 1.65 3.17
N LEU A 482 -16.20 2.40 3.67
CA LEU A 482 -16.40 3.75 4.22
C LEU A 482 -16.85 4.74 3.14
N LEU A 483 -16.31 4.64 1.94
CA LEU A 483 -16.66 5.54 0.84
C LEU A 483 -18.09 5.29 0.36
N ILE A 484 -18.52 4.02 0.24
CA ILE A 484 -19.89 3.66 -0.10
C ILE A 484 -20.86 4.11 1.00
N ALA A 485 -20.53 3.84 2.27
CA ALA A 485 -21.32 4.32 3.41
C ALA A 485 -21.43 5.87 3.40
N CYS A 486 -20.36 6.60 3.07
CA CYS A 486 -20.36 8.05 2.94
C CYS A 486 -21.25 8.52 1.78
N ALA A 487 -21.20 7.84 0.64
CA ALA A 487 -22.04 8.17 -0.51
C ALA A 487 -23.54 7.95 -0.22
N ILE A 488 -23.87 6.90 0.54
CA ILE A 488 -25.24 6.65 1.04
C ILE A 488 -25.62 7.73 2.07
N ALA A 489 -24.74 8.04 3.03
CA ALA A 489 -25.00 9.09 4.04
C ALA A 489 -25.30 10.45 3.39
N TRP A 490 -24.57 10.80 2.32
CA TRP A 490 -24.79 12.05 1.60
C TRP A 490 -26.20 12.14 1.00
N GLN A 491 -26.82 11.02 0.61
CA GLN A 491 -28.21 11.01 0.10
C GLN A 491 -29.23 11.36 1.19
N MET A 492 -28.85 11.25 2.48
CA MET A 492 -29.74 11.59 3.60
C MET A 492 -29.88 13.09 3.82
N LYS A 493 -29.14 13.92 3.11
CA LYS A 493 -29.14 15.39 3.23
C LYS A 493 -30.57 15.99 3.22
N ASP A 494 -31.43 15.52 2.34
CA ASP A 494 -32.78 16.06 2.17
C ASP A 494 -33.81 15.45 3.14
N PHE A 495 -33.44 14.38 3.83
CA PHE A 495 -34.28 13.66 4.79
C PHE A 495 -33.89 13.96 6.24
N ALA A 496 -32.67 14.46 6.47
CA ALA A 496 -32.17 14.78 7.79
C ALA A 496 -32.97 15.94 8.43
N LYS A 497 -33.42 15.73 9.66
CA LYS A 497 -34.17 16.73 10.44
C LYS A 497 -33.51 16.93 11.80
N VAL A 498 -33.72 18.08 12.41
CA VAL A 498 -33.38 18.30 13.81
C VAL A 498 -34.31 17.40 14.64
N MET A 499 -33.72 16.43 15.32
CA MET A 499 -34.48 15.49 16.14
C MET A 499 -34.81 16.18 17.48
N LYS A 500 -36.10 16.36 17.75
CA LYS A 500 -36.55 16.80 19.07
C LYS A 500 -36.30 15.64 20.03
N LYS A 501 -35.50 15.86 21.08
CA LYS A 501 -35.29 14.89 22.13
C LYS A 501 -36.64 14.45 22.68
N ILE A 502 -37.08 13.24 22.37
CA ILE A 502 -38.20 12.62 23.06
C ILE A 502 -37.61 12.24 24.42
N VAL A 503 -37.90 13.03 25.43
CA VAL A 503 -37.62 12.68 26.80
C VAL A 503 -38.58 11.55 27.12
N TYR A 504 -38.15 10.32 26.96
CA TYR A 504 -38.88 9.18 27.53
C TYR A 504 -38.82 9.38 29.05
N LYS A 505 -39.94 9.84 29.63
CA LYS A 505 -40.17 9.64 31.05
C LYS A 505 -40.16 8.14 31.24
N GLN A 506 -39.14 7.60 31.88
CA GLN A 506 -39.20 6.21 32.35
C GLN A 506 -40.52 6.08 33.11
N PRO A 507 -41.35 5.06 32.82
CA PRO A 507 -42.47 4.76 33.68
C PRO A 507 -41.87 4.50 35.07
N GLU A 508 -42.40 5.20 36.10
CA GLU A 508 -42.08 4.88 37.47
C GLU A 508 -42.46 3.42 37.70
N VAL A 509 -41.49 2.53 37.63
CA VAL A 509 -41.65 1.16 38.08
C VAL A 509 -41.68 1.25 39.60
N LYS A 510 -42.86 1.27 40.17
CA LYS A 510 -43.04 1.00 41.60
C LYS A 510 -42.51 -0.40 41.84
N MET A 511 -41.27 -0.49 42.33
CA MET A 511 -40.75 -1.75 42.84
C MET A 511 -41.60 -2.15 44.04
N THR A 512 -42.48 -3.11 43.87
CA THR A 512 -42.94 -3.97 44.96
C THR A 512 -41.76 -4.89 45.31
N SER A 513 -41.26 -4.70 46.52
CA SER A 513 -40.26 -5.56 47.11
C SER A 513 -40.79 -6.97 47.23
N GLU A 514 -40.39 -7.86 46.33
CA GLU A 514 -40.38 -9.32 46.50
C GLU A 514 -39.89 -9.94 45.17
N PHE A 515 -38.58 -10.18 45.05
CA PHE A 515 -38.03 -11.45 44.59
C PHE A 515 -36.50 -11.39 44.60
N TYR A 516 -35.94 -12.41 45.14
CA TYR A 516 -34.54 -12.66 45.42
C TYR A 516 -33.61 -12.70 44.22
N GLY A 517 -32.45 -12.08 44.35
CA GLY A 517 -31.13 -12.66 44.19
C GLY A 517 -30.65 -13.03 42.78
N GLY A 518 -29.72 -12.28 42.25
CA GLY A 518 -28.87 -12.71 41.14
C GLY A 518 -28.33 -11.48 40.35
N GLY A 519 -27.10 -11.11 40.64
CA GLY A 519 -26.48 -9.91 40.13
C GLY A 519 -26.41 -9.83 38.59
N ALA A 520 -26.85 -8.72 38.07
CA ALA A 520 -26.42 -8.14 36.82
C ALA A 520 -26.30 -6.63 37.06
N GLU A 521 -25.13 -6.25 37.49
CA GLU A 521 -24.73 -4.84 37.50
C GLU A 521 -24.30 -4.41 36.07
N LYS A 522 -24.81 -3.26 35.66
CA LYS A 522 -24.06 -2.24 34.90
C LYS A 522 -24.12 -2.24 33.37
N ASP A 523 -25.29 -1.94 32.81
CA ASP A 523 -25.31 -1.35 31.47
C ASP A 523 -25.87 0.08 31.43
N ASP A 524 -26.62 0.50 32.48
CA ASP A 524 -27.17 1.88 32.56
C ASP A 524 -26.12 2.98 32.85
N ASP A 525 -24.97 2.59 33.39
CA ASP A 525 -23.90 3.55 33.73
C ASP A 525 -23.13 4.03 32.49
N PHE A 526 -23.14 3.27 31.40
CA PHE A 526 -22.45 3.61 30.16
C PHE A 526 -23.18 4.73 29.41
N ILE A 527 -24.48 4.63 29.27
CA ILE A 527 -25.29 5.62 28.56
C ILE A 527 -25.29 6.94 29.33
N ASN A 528 -25.47 6.91 30.65
CA ASN A 528 -25.45 8.11 31.49
C ASN A 528 -24.05 8.77 31.56
N LYS A 529 -22.98 7.99 31.52
CA LYS A 529 -21.61 8.51 31.50
C LYS A 529 -21.28 9.21 30.18
N VAL A 530 -21.73 8.64 29.05
CA VAL A 530 -21.58 9.24 27.72
C VAL A 530 -22.34 10.56 27.60
N PHE A 531 -23.55 10.66 28.18
CA PHE A 531 -24.35 11.89 28.15
C PHE A 531 -23.84 12.98 29.09
N ASN A 532 -23.19 12.63 30.22
CA ASN A 532 -22.69 13.62 31.18
C ASN A 532 -21.28 14.14 30.83
N GLU A 533 -20.47 13.38 30.10
CA GLU A 533 -19.16 13.83 29.64
C GLU A 533 -19.21 14.62 28.32
N CYS A 534 -20.36 14.66 27.64
CA CYS A 534 -20.60 15.46 26.44
C CYS A 534 -21.31 16.82 26.73
N LYS A 535 -21.55 17.15 28.00
CA LYS A 535 -21.87 18.51 28.44
C LYS A 535 -20.58 19.24 28.80
#